data_9a89239fe844bfd3bb0e7a4309d7f145
#
_entry.id   9a89239fe844bfd3bb0e7a4309d7f145
#
_cell.length_a   1.000
_cell.length_b   1.000
_cell.length_c   1.000
_cell.angle_alpha   90.00
_cell.angle_beta   90.00
_cell.angle_gamma   90.00
#
_symmetry.space_group_name_H-M   'P 1'
#
loop_
_entity.id
_entity.type
_entity.pdbx_description
1 polymer ?
#
loop_
_entity_poly.entity_id
_entity_poly.type
_entity_poly.pdbx_seq_one_letter_code
_entity_poly.pdbx_strand_id
1 'polypeptide(L)'
;MALLTGGLRFERIVNYREVEQSREMVESGKTVQDHVRFPASGVVLEGIFERPRGEASFPAVAVCHPHPLYGGDMYNNVVAVICQALAQESIATLRFNFRGVGRSEGSHEEGVGEQADVSAALDFLESREGVDPGRIGLAGYSFGTKAAMPVALREQRVRAVGLVSPFLDDADWQKLKTYTVPKLFICGSEDSFISPHKVKRLVGEVAPPGECEVVFGADHFWWGFEGKIAQKVSAFFKAAFFGPARR
;
A
#
# COMPACT_ATOMS: atom_id res chain seq x y z
N MET A 1 57.70 -13.98 -1.82
CA MET A 1 56.82 -14.65 -2.79
C MET A 1 55.39 -14.37 -2.39
N ALA A 2 54.78 -13.39 -3.05
CA ALA A 2 53.46 -12.87 -2.78
C ALA A 2 52.44 -13.62 -3.64
N LEU A 3 51.34 -14.03 -3.10
CA LEU A 3 50.17 -14.47 -3.84
C LEU A 3 48.97 -13.60 -3.42
N LEU A 4 48.61 -12.73 -4.31
CA LEU A 4 47.38 -11.96 -4.33
C LEU A 4 46.23 -12.87 -4.75
N THR A 5 45.19 -12.96 -3.93
CA THR A 5 43.88 -13.47 -4.35
C THR A 5 42.86 -12.32 -4.31
N GLY A 6 42.67 -11.74 -5.47
CA GLY A 6 41.58 -10.77 -5.70
C GLY A 6 40.22 -11.49 -5.80
N GLY A 7 39.34 -11.24 -4.86
CA GLY A 7 37.95 -11.64 -4.93
C GLY A 7 37.15 -10.62 -5.75
N LEU A 8 36.76 -10.99 -6.95
CA LEU A 8 35.81 -10.27 -7.77
C LEU A 8 34.41 -10.40 -7.15
N ARG A 9 33.89 -9.31 -6.59
CA ARG A 9 32.45 -9.17 -6.32
C ARG A 9 31.74 -9.00 -7.65
N PHE A 10 31.00 -10.00 -8.07
CA PHE A 10 30.00 -9.86 -9.12
C PHE A 10 28.76 -9.19 -8.51
N GLU A 11 28.64 -7.89 -8.65
CA GLU A 11 27.35 -7.20 -8.56
C GLU A 11 26.51 -7.66 -9.76
N ARG A 12 25.51 -8.48 -9.50
CA ARG A 12 24.51 -8.86 -10.49
C ARG A 12 23.65 -7.64 -10.76
N ILE A 13 23.98 -6.86 -11.81
CA ILE A 13 23.08 -5.84 -12.35
C ILE A 13 21.85 -6.59 -12.86
N VAL A 14 20.75 -6.51 -12.13
CA VAL A 14 19.46 -7.03 -12.57
C VAL A 14 18.97 -6.14 -13.71
N ASN A 15 18.99 -6.68 -14.91
CA ASN A 15 18.62 -5.97 -16.12
C ASN A 15 17.07 -5.85 -16.15
N TYR A 16 16.54 -4.65 -15.91
CA TYR A 16 15.11 -4.34 -15.87
C TYR A 16 14.32 -4.79 -17.12
N ARG A 17 14.98 -5.09 -18.23
CA ARG A 17 14.36 -5.55 -19.48
C ARG A 17 13.95 -7.03 -19.50
N GLU A 18 14.48 -7.88 -18.61
CA GLU A 18 14.17 -9.33 -18.61
C GLU A 18 12.98 -9.71 -17.72
N VAL A 19 12.45 -8.78 -16.92
CA VAL A 19 11.28 -9.01 -16.02
C VAL A 19 9.94 -8.82 -16.73
N GLU A 20 9.91 -8.36 -17.97
CA GLU A 20 8.70 -7.97 -18.72
C GLU A 20 7.91 -9.14 -19.38
N GLN A 21 8.32 -10.40 -19.24
CA GLN A 21 7.73 -11.51 -20.04
C GLN A 21 6.80 -12.44 -19.25
N SER A 22 5.71 -11.90 -18.68
CA SER A 22 4.48 -12.69 -18.48
C SER A 22 3.29 -11.73 -18.35
N ARG A 23 2.83 -11.21 -19.49
CA ARG A 23 1.61 -10.40 -19.56
C ARG A 23 0.40 -11.34 -19.77
N GLU A 24 -0.24 -11.74 -18.69
CA GLU A 24 -1.67 -12.09 -18.77
C GLU A 24 -2.46 -10.80 -18.53
N MET A 25 -2.92 -10.15 -19.62
CA MET A 25 -3.78 -8.97 -19.53
C MET A 25 -5.23 -9.42 -19.37
N VAL A 26 -5.86 -9.08 -18.25
CA VAL A 26 -7.31 -9.17 -18.11
C VAL A 26 -7.90 -7.79 -18.37
N GLU A 27 -8.61 -7.63 -19.48
CA GLU A 27 -9.23 -6.37 -19.87
C GLU A 27 -10.64 -6.26 -19.29
N SER A 28 -10.85 -5.42 -18.29
CA SER A 28 -12.16 -4.86 -17.98
C SER A 28 -12.27 -3.48 -18.66
N GLY A 29 -13.41 -3.15 -19.27
CA GLY A 29 -13.55 -2.06 -20.24
C GLY A 29 -12.93 -0.68 -19.92
N LYS A 30 -12.62 -0.35 -18.64
CA LYS A 30 -12.06 0.93 -18.21
C LYS A 30 -10.63 0.86 -17.69
N THR A 31 -10.15 -0.32 -17.33
CA THR A 31 -8.82 -0.53 -16.74
C THR A 31 -8.05 -1.63 -17.44
N VAL A 32 -6.74 -1.64 -17.22
CA VAL A 32 -5.81 -2.70 -17.65
C VAL A 32 -5.13 -3.24 -16.40
N GLN A 33 -5.11 -4.54 -16.24
CA GLN A 33 -4.39 -5.24 -15.18
C GLN A 33 -3.18 -5.99 -15.74
N ASP A 34 -2.03 -5.77 -15.13
CA ASP A 34 -0.78 -6.46 -15.44
C ASP A 34 -0.31 -7.23 -14.21
N HIS A 35 -0.06 -8.55 -14.35
CA HIS A 35 0.70 -9.29 -13.35
C HIS A 35 2.16 -8.86 -13.43
N VAL A 36 2.73 -8.45 -12.31
CA VAL A 36 4.07 -7.86 -12.27
C VAL A 36 4.96 -8.55 -11.25
N ARG A 37 6.26 -8.47 -11.50
CA ARG A 37 7.29 -8.82 -10.52
C ARG A 37 8.28 -7.65 -10.42
N PHE A 38 8.71 -7.33 -9.20
CA PHE A 38 9.63 -6.21 -8.98
C PHE A 38 10.60 -6.53 -7.83
N PRO A 39 11.82 -5.99 -7.89
CA PRO A 39 12.84 -6.23 -6.87
C PRO A 39 12.57 -5.43 -5.59
N ALA A 40 12.84 -6.03 -4.43
CA ALA A 40 12.74 -5.42 -3.11
C ALA A 40 13.88 -5.94 -2.21
N SER A 41 14.91 -5.14 -1.98
CA SER A 41 16.00 -5.45 -1.02
C SER A 41 16.50 -6.92 -1.07
N GLY A 42 16.88 -7.39 -2.26
CA GLY A 42 17.46 -8.73 -2.44
C GLY A 42 16.46 -9.86 -2.67
N VAL A 43 15.16 -9.57 -2.68
CA VAL A 43 14.08 -10.51 -3.05
C VAL A 43 13.27 -9.96 -4.21
N VAL A 44 12.49 -10.81 -4.88
CA VAL A 44 11.56 -10.41 -5.93
C VAL A 44 10.13 -10.62 -5.44
N LEU A 45 9.32 -9.58 -5.52
CA LEU A 45 7.91 -9.60 -5.13
C LEU A 45 7.01 -9.76 -6.35
N GLU A 46 5.85 -10.40 -6.16
CA GLU A 46 4.79 -10.44 -7.14
C GLU A 46 3.69 -9.43 -6.79
N GLY A 47 2.99 -8.95 -7.82
CA GLY A 47 1.86 -8.06 -7.63
C GLY A 47 0.95 -8.00 -8.84
N ILE A 48 -0.12 -7.23 -8.69
CA ILE A 48 -1.05 -6.86 -9.76
C ILE A 48 -1.07 -5.33 -9.82
N PHE A 49 -0.63 -4.79 -10.95
CA PHE A 49 -0.73 -3.37 -11.26
C PHE A 49 -1.96 -3.15 -12.13
N GLU A 50 -2.92 -2.40 -11.61
CA GLU A 50 -4.13 -2.00 -12.34
C GLU A 50 -4.09 -0.51 -12.59
N ARG A 51 -4.29 -0.10 -13.85
CA ARG A 51 -4.23 1.30 -14.27
C ARG A 51 -5.42 1.69 -15.16
N PRO A 52 -5.84 2.97 -15.16
CA PRO A 52 -6.87 3.43 -16.06
C PRO A 52 -6.41 3.34 -17.52
N ARG A 53 -7.37 3.05 -18.42
CA ARG A 53 -7.12 2.99 -19.86
C ARG A 53 -7.24 4.39 -20.48
N GLY A 54 -6.27 4.76 -21.32
CA GLY A 54 -6.35 5.99 -22.12
C GLY A 54 -6.00 7.28 -21.37
N GLU A 55 -5.70 7.21 -20.09
CA GLU A 55 -5.25 8.36 -19.31
C GLU A 55 -3.74 8.58 -19.49
N ALA A 56 -3.35 9.80 -19.83
CA ALA A 56 -1.93 10.15 -20.03
C ALA A 56 -1.18 10.34 -18.69
N SER A 57 -1.90 10.69 -17.61
CA SER A 57 -1.33 10.85 -16.27
C SER A 57 -2.40 10.56 -15.22
N PHE A 58 -2.06 9.71 -14.25
CA PHE A 58 -3.00 9.27 -13.19
C PHE A 58 -2.30 9.11 -11.85
N PRO A 59 -3.02 9.30 -10.73
CA PRO A 59 -2.54 8.96 -9.40
C PRO A 59 -2.36 7.46 -9.24
N ALA A 60 -1.56 7.05 -8.25
CA ALA A 60 -1.38 5.64 -7.93
C ALA A 60 -1.33 5.38 -6.43
N VAL A 61 -1.82 4.21 -5.99
CA VAL A 61 -1.82 3.77 -4.59
C VAL A 61 -1.27 2.36 -4.49
N ALA A 62 -0.24 2.16 -3.65
CA ALA A 62 0.18 0.82 -3.25
C ALA A 62 -0.70 0.35 -2.07
N VAL A 63 -1.19 -0.90 -2.16
CA VAL A 63 -2.15 -1.47 -1.20
C VAL A 63 -1.53 -2.68 -0.51
N CYS A 64 -1.34 -2.56 0.80
CA CYS A 64 -0.65 -3.53 1.66
C CYS A 64 -1.64 -4.46 2.34
N HIS A 65 -1.44 -5.78 2.20
CA HIS A 65 -2.34 -6.80 2.72
C HIS A 65 -2.17 -7.09 4.22
N PRO A 66 -3.13 -7.77 4.88
CA PRO A 66 -3.06 -8.12 6.29
C PRO A 66 -2.00 -9.19 6.56
N HIS A 67 -1.94 -9.67 7.80
CA HIS A 67 -0.85 -10.49 8.33
C HIS A 67 -0.58 -11.77 7.51
N PRO A 68 0.66 -11.93 6.98
CA PRO A 68 1.03 -13.09 6.15
C PRO A 68 0.74 -14.44 6.79
N LEU A 69 1.13 -14.61 8.05
CA LEU A 69 1.00 -15.90 8.75
C LEU A 69 -0.45 -16.26 9.14
N TYR A 70 -1.39 -15.34 8.96
CA TYR A 70 -2.82 -15.56 9.16
C TYR A 70 -3.61 -15.58 7.85
N GLY A 71 -2.95 -15.93 6.74
CA GLY A 71 -3.58 -16.05 5.43
C GLY A 71 -3.78 -14.73 4.70
N GLY A 72 -3.07 -13.69 5.11
CA GLY A 72 -3.08 -12.40 4.40
C GLY A 72 -2.29 -12.50 3.10
N ASP A 73 -2.90 -12.05 2.01
CA ASP A 73 -2.30 -11.93 0.69
C ASP A 73 -2.94 -10.79 -0.11
N MET A 74 -2.46 -10.56 -1.33
CA MET A 74 -2.96 -9.50 -2.21
C MET A 74 -4.39 -9.73 -2.72
N TYR A 75 -4.98 -10.92 -2.52
CA TYR A 75 -6.35 -11.26 -2.91
C TYR A 75 -7.35 -11.12 -1.75
N ASN A 76 -6.89 -10.72 -0.57
CA ASN A 76 -7.77 -10.50 0.58
C ASN A 76 -8.94 -9.56 0.21
N ASN A 77 -10.14 -9.82 0.76
CA ASN A 77 -11.37 -9.10 0.45
C ASN A 77 -11.25 -7.58 0.61
N VAL A 78 -10.61 -7.11 1.69
CA VAL A 78 -10.40 -5.67 1.95
C VAL A 78 -9.43 -5.06 0.93
N VAL A 79 -8.33 -5.76 0.61
CA VAL A 79 -7.37 -5.32 -0.41
C VAL A 79 -8.04 -5.21 -1.77
N ALA A 80 -8.79 -6.25 -2.16
CA ALA A 80 -9.47 -6.31 -3.45
C ALA A 80 -10.49 -5.17 -3.61
N VAL A 81 -11.32 -4.91 -2.58
CA VAL A 81 -12.34 -3.87 -2.66
C VAL A 81 -11.73 -2.46 -2.67
N ILE A 82 -10.63 -2.23 -1.97
CA ILE A 82 -9.88 -0.97 -2.05
C ILE A 82 -9.40 -0.74 -3.48
N CYS A 83 -8.72 -1.73 -4.10
CA CYS A 83 -8.23 -1.61 -5.47
C CYS A 83 -9.37 -1.34 -6.45
N GLN A 84 -10.45 -2.11 -6.37
CA GLN A 84 -11.62 -1.94 -7.23
C GLN A 84 -12.24 -0.54 -7.11
N ALA A 85 -12.37 -0.03 -5.88
CA ALA A 85 -12.95 1.29 -5.65
C ALA A 85 -12.07 2.43 -6.18
N LEU A 86 -10.75 2.32 -6.03
CA LEU A 86 -9.80 3.31 -6.55
C LEU A 86 -9.74 3.28 -8.09
N ALA A 87 -9.79 2.10 -8.69
CA ALA A 87 -9.82 1.94 -10.15
C ALA A 87 -11.05 2.62 -10.78
N GLN A 88 -12.21 2.62 -10.10
CA GLN A 88 -13.42 3.34 -10.55
C GLN A 88 -13.24 4.87 -10.57
N GLU A 89 -12.30 5.39 -9.78
CA GLU A 89 -11.96 6.82 -9.72
C GLU A 89 -10.73 7.19 -10.57
N SER A 90 -10.34 6.34 -11.54
CA SER A 90 -9.15 6.53 -12.39
C SER A 90 -7.84 6.67 -11.57
N ILE A 91 -7.76 6.00 -10.43
CA ILE A 91 -6.55 5.88 -9.61
C ILE A 91 -5.96 4.50 -9.83
N ALA A 92 -4.71 4.44 -10.31
CA ALA A 92 -4.01 3.19 -10.47
C ALA A 92 -3.71 2.52 -9.11
N THR A 93 -3.66 1.20 -9.08
CA THR A 93 -3.35 0.46 -7.86
C THR A 93 -2.27 -0.57 -8.09
N LEU A 94 -1.40 -0.74 -7.10
CA LEU A 94 -0.51 -1.88 -6.98
C LEU A 94 -0.86 -2.64 -5.70
N ARG A 95 -1.50 -3.80 -5.82
CA ARG A 95 -1.58 -4.79 -4.76
C ARG A 95 -0.49 -5.82 -4.96
N PHE A 96 0.20 -6.21 -3.92
CA PHE A 96 1.35 -7.09 -4.02
C PHE A 96 1.40 -8.03 -2.81
N ASN A 97 2.07 -9.14 -2.97
CA ASN A 97 2.38 -10.05 -1.88
C ASN A 97 3.67 -9.63 -1.20
N PHE A 98 3.64 -9.44 0.12
CA PHE A 98 4.84 -9.25 0.93
C PHE A 98 5.78 -10.45 0.78
N ARG A 99 7.04 -10.26 1.17
CA ARG A 99 8.05 -11.31 1.21
C ARG A 99 7.52 -12.58 1.89
N GLY A 100 7.82 -13.74 1.30
CA GLY A 100 7.37 -15.05 1.80
C GLY A 100 5.90 -15.39 1.56
N VAL A 101 5.13 -14.56 0.84
CA VAL A 101 3.73 -14.82 0.50
C VAL A 101 3.58 -15.13 -0.99
N GLY A 102 2.81 -16.15 -1.33
CA GLY A 102 2.52 -16.54 -2.70
C GLY A 102 3.80 -16.85 -3.48
N ARG A 103 4.04 -16.11 -4.58
CA ARG A 103 5.25 -16.21 -5.40
C ARG A 103 6.30 -15.16 -5.07
N SER A 104 6.09 -14.34 -4.05
CA SER A 104 7.10 -13.42 -3.53
C SER A 104 8.19 -14.19 -2.81
N GLU A 105 9.43 -13.86 -3.10
CA GLU A 105 10.60 -14.48 -2.48
C GLU A 105 10.80 -14.03 -1.02
N GLY A 106 11.75 -14.65 -0.33
CA GLY A 106 12.10 -14.32 1.06
C GLY A 106 11.20 -15.00 2.09
N SER A 107 11.12 -14.40 3.27
CA SER A 107 10.32 -14.86 4.39
C SER A 107 9.78 -13.67 5.18
N HIS A 108 8.71 -13.90 5.95
CA HIS A 108 8.14 -12.90 6.84
C HIS A 108 9.15 -12.43 7.90
N GLU A 109 9.24 -11.10 8.09
CA GLU A 109 10.18 -10.44 8.99
C GLU A 109 9.49 -9.45 9.96
N GLU A 110 8.32 -9.83 10.48
CA GLU A 110 7.59 -9.16 11.58
C GLU A 110 7.29 -7.66 11.34
N GLY A 111 7.23 -7.24 10.08
CA GLY A 111 6.97 -5.86 9.67
C GLY A 111 8.23 -5.01 9.49
N VAL A 112 9.43 -5.57 9.68
CA VAL A 112 10.70 -4.86 9.43
C VAL A 112 11.11 -4.99 7.98
N GLY A 113 11.22 -6.19 7.46
CA GLY A 113 11.52 -6.44 6.05
C GLY A 113 10.41 -5.98 5.13
N GLU A 114 9.15 -6.12 5.55
CA GLU A 114 7.98 -5.69 4.80
C GLU A 114 7.95 -4.16 4.56
N GLN A 115 8.64 -3.36 5.37
CA GLN A 115 8.83 -1.94 5.07
C GLN A 115 9.69 -1.72 3.82
N ALA A 116 10.70 -2.58 3.59
CA ALA A 116 11.47 -2.51 2.34
C ALA A 116 10.62 -2.93 1.13
N ASP A 117 9.67 -3.86 1.32
CA ASP A 117 8.72 -4.25 0.28
C ASP A 117 7.78 -3.10 -0.07
N VAL A 118 7.29 -2.35 0.92
CA VAL A 118 6.48 -1.14 0.70
C VAL A 118 7.27 -0.07 -0.03
N SER A 119 8.53 0.20 0.35
CA SER A 119 9.38 1.16 -0.36
C SER A 119 9.59 0.73 -1.82
N ALA A 120 9.85 -0.56 -2.07
CA ALA A 120 9.98 -1.10 -3.42
C ALA A 120 8.68 -1.00 -4.25
N ALA A 121 7.52 -1.16 -3.61
CA ALA A 121 6.23 -0.94 -4.27
C ALA A 121 6.04 0.53 -4.69
N LEU A 122 6.51 1.48 -3.88
CA LEU A 122 6.53 2.90 -4.26
C LEU A 122 7.51 3.17 -5.41
N ASP A 123 8.71 2.56 -5.40
CA ASP A 123 9.69 2.66 -6.48
C ASP A 123 9.10 2.11 -7.79
N PHE A 124 8.41 0.98 -7.69
CA PHE A 124 7.72 0.40 -8.84
C PHE A 124 6.68 1.37 -9.40
N LEU A 125 5.81 1.94 -8.58
CA LEU A 125 4.78 2.88 -9.03
C LEU A 125 5.41 4.11 -9.70
N GLU A 126 6.42 4.73 -9.07
CA GLU A 126 7.07 5.93 -9.59
C GLU A 126 7.76 5.68 -10.95
N SER A 127 8.22 4.44 -11.20
CA SER A 127 8.84 4.05 -12.46
C SER A 127 7.84 3.75 -13.60
N ARG A 128 6.54 3.72 -13.33
CA ARG A 128 5.53 3.36 -14.35
C ARG A 128 5.13 4.57 -15.19
N GLU A 129 5.10 4.36 -16.49
CA GLU A 129 4.59 5.36 -17.44
C GLU A 129 3.14 5.74 -17.09
N GLY A 130 2.86 7.03 -17.08
CA GLY A 130 1.54 7.58 -16.75
C GLY A 130 1.28 7.77 -15.26
N VAL A 131 2.05 7.19 -14.34
CA VAL A 131 1.92 7.48 -12.91
C VAL A 131 2.45 8.90 -12.63
N ASP A 132 1.62 9.72 -11.99
CA ASP A 132 2.02 11.05 -11.53
C ASP A 132 2.78 10.94 -10.20
N PRO A 133 4.08 11.24 -10.15
CA PRO A 133 4.87 11.14 -8.92
C PRO A 133 4.43 12.13 -7.83
N GLY A 134 3.70 13.17 -8.18
CA GLY A 134 3.08 14.11 -7.26
C GLY A 134 1.79 13.59 -6.60
N ARG A 135 1.26 12.44 -7.03
CA ARG A 135 -0.01 11.87 -6.57
C ARG A 135 0.11 10.37 -6.28
N ILE A 136 1.11 9.99 -5.46
CA ILE A 136 1.29 8.61 -4.98
C ILE A 136 0.78 8.49 -3.54
N GLY A 137 0.04 7.43 -3.25
CA GLY A 137 -0.48 7.13 -1.93
C GLY A 137 -0.17 5.72 -1.46
N LEU A 138 -0.41 5.50 -0.18
CA LEU A 138 -0.37 4.19 0.47
C LEU A 138 -1.70 3.85 1.09
N ALA A 139 -2.13 2.60 0.95
CA ALA A 139 -3.23 2.03 1.72
C ALA A 139 -2.76 0.75 2.39
N GLY A 140 -3.32 0.45 3.56
CA GLY A 140 -3.01 -0.77 4.27
C GLY A 140 -4.19 -1.27 5.09
N TYR A 141 -4.24 -2.58 5.29
CA TYR A 141 -5.20 -3.22 6.17
C TYR A 141 -4.48 -4.04 7.25
N SER A 142 -4.87 -3.81 8.52
CA SER A 142 -4.34 -4.53 9.68
C SER A 142 -2.80 -4.50 9.71
N PHE A 143 -2.10 -5.63 9.64
CA PHE A 143 -0.64 -5.70 9.54
C PHE A 143 -0.08 -4.85 8.38
N GLY A 144 -0.78 -4.76 7.26
CA GLY A 144 -0.38 -3.90 6.15
C GLY A 144 -0.23 -2.42 6.56
N THR A 145 -0.96 -1.97 7.58
CA THR A 145 -0.79 -0.61 8.13
C THR A 145 0.51 -0.47 8.94
N LYS A 146 0.93 -1.54 9.64
CA LYS A 146 2.19 -1.59 10.39
C LYS A 146 3.40 -1.50 9.46
N ALA A 147 3.33 -2.14 8.29
CA ALA A 147 4.39 -2.04 7.30
C ALA A 147 4.37 -0.70 6.55
N ALA A 148 3.18 -0.19 6.19
CA ALA A 148 3.02 1.01 5.38
C ALA A 148 3.33 2.32 6.13
N MET A 149 2.86 2.46 7.38
CA MET A 149 2.94 3.74 8.10
C MET A 149 4.37 4.22 8.36
N PRO A 150 5.33 3.39 8.84
CA PRO A 150 6.71 3.82 8.97
C PRO A 150 7.35 4.30 7.67
N VAL A 151 6.95 3.70 6.53
CA VAL A 151 7.40 4.13 5.20
C VAL A 151 6.81 5.49 4.85
N ALA A 152 5.49 5.65 5.02
CA ALA A 152 4.82 6.93 4.77
C ALA A 152 5.45 8.09 5.58
N LEU A 153 5.83 7.83 6.83
CA LEU A 153 6.43 8.84 7.72
C LEU A 153 7.83 9.30 7.28
N ARG A 154 8.56 8.51 6.50
CA ARG A 154 9.93 8.85 6.04
C ARG A 154 10.02 9.25 4.57
N GLU A 155 9.02 8.87 3.74
CA GLU A 155 9.08 9.08 2.30
C GLU A 155 8.20 10.24 1.84
N GLN A 156 8.82 11.31 1.39
CA GLN A 156 8.13 12.56 0.98
C GLN A 156 7.25 12.41 -0.27
N ARG A 157 7.43 11.35 -1.06
CA ARG A 157 6.60 11.09 -2.25
C ARG A 157 5.20 10.58 -1.90
N VAL A 158 4.95 10.13 -0.65
CA VAL A 158 3.61 9.72 -0.21
C VAL A 158 2.76 10.96 0.05
N ARG A 159 1.64 11.08 -0.68
CA ARG A 159 0.75 12.25 -0.65
C ARG A 159 -0.58 12.01 0.04
N ALA A 160 -0.94 10.77 0.30
CA ALA A 160 -2.14 10.39 1.05
C ALA A 160 -1.98 8.98 1.63
N VAL A 161 -2.58 8.73 2.80
CA VAL A 161 -2.50 7.42 3.49
C VAL A 161 -3.89 6.98 3.95
N GLY A 162 -4.31 5.77 3.55
CA GLY A 162 -5.56 5.13 3.98
C GLY A 162 -5.30 3.89 4.81
N LEU A 163 -5.79 3.85 6.05
CA LEU A 163 -5.50 2.80 7.03
C LEU A 163 -6.80 2.15 7.52
N VAL A 164 -7.00 0.88 7.16
CA VAL A 164 -8.16 0.07 7.61
C VAL A 164 -7.73 -0.84 8.75
N SER A 165 -8.49 -0.81 9.86
CA SER A 165 -8.13 -1.50 11.12
C SER A 165 -6.66 -1.26 11.49
N PRO A 166 -6.26 0.01 11.78
CA PRO A 166 -4.86 0.42 11.88
C PRO A 166 -4.15 -0.26 13.06
N PHE A 167 -3.14 -1.05 12.74
CA PHE A 167 -2.26 -1.73 13.69
C PHE A 167 -0.90 -1.00 13.72
N LEU A 168 -0.83 0.09 14.49
CA LEU A 168 0.34 0.97 14.56
C LEU A 168 1.01 0.90 15.93
N ASP A 169 2.33 1.02 15.93
CA ASP A 169 3.13 1.14 17.14
C ASP A 169 2.99 2.53 17.79
N ASP A 170 3.24 2.63 19.08
CA ASP A 170 3.13 3.90 19.81
C ASP A 170 4.10 4.97 19.23
N ALA A 171 5.27 4.56 18.72
CA ALA A 171 6.22 5.45 18.06
C ALA A 171 5.64 6.09 16.80
N ASP A 172 4.86 5.35 16.01
CA ASP A 172 4.21 5.89 14.80
C ASP A 172 3.09 6.86 15.17
N TRP A 173 2.31 6.56 16.21
CA TRP A 173 1.31 7.49 16.72
C TRP A 173 1.94 8.81 17.19
N GLN A 174 3.11 8.79 17.82
CA GLN A 174 3.82 10.02 18.20
C GLN A 174 4.27 10.83 16.98
N LYS A 175 4.81 10.18 15.94
CA LYS A 175 5.24 10.87 14.72
C LYS A 175 4.05 11.45 13.94
N LEU A 176 2.89 10.81 13.99
CA LEU A 176 1.66 11.30 13.37
C LEU A 176 1.20 12.66 13.91
N LYS A 177 1.62 13.06 15.12
CA LYS A 177 1.30 14.38 15.69
C LYS A 177 1.91 15.55 14.90
N THR A 178 2.91 15.29 14.08
CA THR A 178 3.56 16.30 13.22
C THR A 178 3.46 15.99 11.73
N TYR A 179 2.87 14.84 11.36
CA TYR A 179 2.76 14.39 9.99
C TYR A 179 1.54 15.01 9.31
N THR A 180 1.76 15.96 8.40
CA THR A 180 0.70 16.78 7.77
C THR A 180 0.13 16.22 6.48
N VAL A 181 0.63 15.07 5.99
CA VAL A 181 0.04 14.40 4.83
C VAL A 181 -1.39 13.93 5.16
N PRO A 182 -2.36 14.09 4.25
CA PRO A 182 -3.73 13.60 4.42
C PRO A 182 -3.78 12.13 4.81
N LYS A 183 -4.55 11.79 5.83
CA LYS A 183 -4.67 10.42 6.33
C LYS A 183 -6.10 10.09 6.76
N LEU A 184 -6.54 8.88 6.38
CA LEU A 184 -7.82 8.31 6.74
C LEU A 184 -7.59 7.07 7.61
N PHE A 185 -8.30 6.98 8.72
CA PHE A 185 -8.35 5.81 9.60
C PHE A 185 -9.77 5.24 9.58
N ILE A 186 -9.92 3.95 9.28
CA ILE A 186 -11.21 3.25 9.27
C ILE A 186 -11.16 2.10 10.27
N CYS A 187 -12.13 2.03 11.18
CA CYS A 187 -12.25 0.97 12.18
C CYS A 187 -13.67 0.40 12.16
N GLY A 188 -13.79 -0.89 12.48
CA GLY A 188 -15.07 -1.49 12.82
C GLY A 188 -15.43 -1.22 14.28
N SER A 189 -16.72 -1.00 14.60
CA SER A 189 -17.14 -0.81 16.00
C SER A 189 -17.01 -2.07 16.85
N GLU A 190 -17.01 -3.24 16.20
CA GLU A 190 -16.89 -4.56 16.84
C GLU A 190 -15.53 -5.21 16.61
N ASP A 191 -14.53 -4.44 16.13
CA ASP A 191 -13.15 -4.90 15.94
C ASP A 191 -12.54 -5.25 17.31
N SER A 192 -12.33 -6.55 17.56
CA SER A 192 -11.79 -7.08 18.83
C SER A 192 -10.26 -7.02 18.89
N PHE A 193 -9.58 -6.79 17.77
CA PHE A 193 -8.11 -6.65 17.70
C PHE A 193 -7.67 -5.19 17.81
N ILE A 194 -8.44 -4.29 17.18
CA ILE A 194 -8.12 -2.86 17.12
C ILE A 194 -9.23 -2.08 17.81
N SER A 195 -8.98 -1.55 18.98
CA SER A 195 -9.97 -0.77 19.74
C SER A 195 -10.35 0.51 19.00
N PRO A 196 -11.59 0.65 18.49
CA PRO A 196 -12.03 1.84 17.77
C PRO A 196 -12.01 3.09 18.67
N HIS A 197 -12.26 2.94 19.98
CA HIS A 197 -12.16 4.03 20.94
C HIS A 197 -10.72 4.54 21.09
N LYS A 198 -9.73 3.62 21.16
CA LYS A 198 -8.30 4.00 21.21
C LYS A 198 -7.91 4.72 19.94
N VAL A 199 -8.27 4.19 18.77
CA VAL A 199 -7.96 4.82 17.47
C VAL A 199 -8.58 6.20 17.36
N LYS A 200 -9.89 6.34 17.64
CA LYS A 200 -10.58 7.64 17.58
C LYS A 200 -9.93 8.69 18.49
N ARG A 201 -9.54 8.30 19.70
CA ARG A 201 -8.84 9.19 20.63
C ARG A 201 -7.48 9.61 20.06
N LEU A 202 -6.66 8.67 19.56
CA LEU A 202 -5.34 8.94 19.03
C LEU A 202 -5.39 9.79 17.74
N VAL A 203 -6.39 9.56 16.88
CA VAL A 203 -6.60 10.40 15.68
C VAL A 203 -6.95 11.84 16.07
N GLY A 204 -7.59 12.07 17.20
CA GLY A 204 -7.81 13.42 17.73
C GLY A 204 -6.52 14.17 18.11
N GLU A 205 -5.39 13.47 18.25
CA GLU A 205 -4.09 14.02 18.61
C GLU A 205 -3.13 14.16 17.40
N VAL A 206 -3.48 13.59 16.21
CA VAL A 206 -2.59 13.69 15.04
C VAL A 206 -2.71 15.04 14.35
N ALA A 207 -1.63 15.44 13.65
CA ALA A 207 -1.66 16.66 12.86
C ALA A 207 -2.73 16.57 11.74
N PRO A 208 -3.50 17.66 11.49
CA PRO A 208 -4.44 17.68 10.38
C PRO A 208 -3.72 17.66 9.01
N PRO A 209 -4.39 17.20 7.93
CA PRO A 209 -5.72 16.62 7.96
C PRO A 209 -5.67 15.14 8.36
N GLY A 210 -6.51 14.75 9.33
CA GLY A 210 -6.70 13.37 9.77
C GLY A 210 -8.19 13.07 9.92
N GLU A 211 -8.68 12.01 9.27
CA GLU A 211 -10.06 11.58 9.28
C GLU A 211 -10.19 10.23 9.98
N CYS A 212 -11.19 10.06 10.84
CA CYS A 212 -11.47 8.80 11.51
C CYS A 212 -12.92 8.38 11.29
N GLU A 213 -13.10 7.22 10.70
CA GLU A 213 -14.39 6.61 10.42
C GLU A 213 -14.56 5.34 11.24
N VAL A 214 -15.64 5.25 12.01
CA VAL A 214 -16.02 4.02 12.73
C VAL A 214 -17.27 3.46 12.08
N VAL A 215 -17.15 2.26 11.49
CA VAL A 215 -18.26 1.58 10.84
C VAL A 215 -18.98 0.71 11.85
N PHE A 216 -20.24 1.05 12.14
CA PHE A 216 -21.05 0.34 13.12
C PHE A 216 -21.35 -1.09 12.66
N GLY A 217 -21.19 -2.08 13.55
CA GLY A 217 -21.41 -3.51 13.34
C GLY A 217 -20.26 -4.24 12.61
N ALA A 218 -19.28 -3.52 12.06
CA ALA A 218 -18.15 -4.17 11.42
C ALA A 218 -17.16 -4.71 12.45
N ASP A 219 -16.68 -5.93 12.23
CA ASP A 219 -15.58 -6.55 12.96
C ASP A 219 -14.22 -6.34 12.23
N HIS A 220 -13.18 -7.01 12.71
CA HIS A 220 -11.85 -6.93 12.11
C HIS A 220 -11.79 -7.46 10.69
N PHE A 221 -12.62 -8.44 10.32
CA PHE A 221 -12.57 -9.15 9.03
C PHE A 221 -13.39 -8.49 7.92
N TRP A 222 -14.28 -7.56 8.28
CA TRP A 222 -15.06 -6.73 7.35
C TRP A 222 -16.06 -7.47 6.47
N TRP A 223 -16.39 -8.73 6.75
CA TRP A 223 -17.35 -9.49 5.96
C TRP A 223 -18.73 -8.81 5.92
N GLY A 224 -19.20 -8.50 4.71
CA GLY A 224 -20.45 -7.78 4.48
C GLY A 224 -20.36 -6.26 4.65
N PHE A 225 -19.20 -5.71 5.00
CA PHE A 225 -18.95 -4.27 5.13
C PHE A 225 -17.95 -3.73 4.09
N GLU A 226 -17.53 -4.54 3.13
CA GLU A 226 -16.54 -4.16 2.10
C GLU A 226 -16.96 -2.92 1.33
N GLY A 227 -18.28 -2.78 1.04
CA GLY A 227 -18.83 -1.59 0.37
C GLY A 227 -18.66 -0.29 1.16
N LYS A 228 -18.60 -0.36 2.50
CA LYS A 228 -18.32 0.82 3.33
C LYS A 228 -16.85 1.25 3.22
N ILE A 229 -15.92 0.27 3.19
CA ILE A 229 -14.50 0.55 2.96
C ILE A 229 -14.33 1.18 1.58
N ALA A 230 -14.88 0.55 0.53
CA ALA A 230 -14.84 1.04 -0.83
C ALA A 230 -15.24 2.53 -0.93
N GLN A 231 -16.41 2.86 -0.38
CA GLN A 231 -16.95 4.21 -0.40
C GLN A 231 -16.04 5.22 0.31
N LYS A 232 -15.54 4.89 1.50
CA LYS A 232 -14.73 5.80 2.31
C LYS A 232 -13.34 6.00 1.72
N VAL A 233 -12.69 4.92 1.31
CA VAL A 233 -11.33 4.96 0.74
C VAL A 233 -11.34 5.70 -0.60
N SER A 234 -12.28 5.39 -1.50
CA SER A 234 -12.35 6.07 -2.81
C SER A 234 -12.62 7.56 -2.66
N ALA A 235 -13.57 7.95 -1.80
CA ALA A 235 -13.88 9.37 -1.56
C ALA A 235 -12.66 10.13 -1.00
N PHE A 236 -11.93 9.50 -0.05
CA PHE A 236 -10.73 10.09 0.55
C PHE A 236 -9.62 10.30 -0.48
N PHE A 237 -9.21 9.26 -1.21
CA PHE A 237 -8.14 9.39 -2.20
C PHE A 237 -8.52 10.29 -3.37
N LYS A 238 -9.79 10.27 -3.80
CA LYS A 238 -10.31 11.21 -4.80
C LYS A 238 -10.16 12.66 -4.33
N ALA A 239 -10.55 12.95 -3.11
CA ALA A 239 -10.40 14.29 -2.53
C ALA A 239 -8.93 14.71 -2.37
N ALA A 240 -8.05 13.75 -1.98
CA ALA A 240 -6.64 14.01 -1.80
C ALA A 240 -5.89 14.29 -3.12
N PHE A 241 -6.27 13.61 -4.21
CA PHE A 241 -5.53 13.69 -5.48
C PHE A 241 -6.15 14.61 -6.53
N PHE A 242 -7.46 14.84 -6.48
CA PHE A 242 -8.19 15.65 -7.46
C PHE A 242 -8.91 16.85 -6.84
N GLY A 243 -8.90 16.95 -5.51
CA GLY A 243 -9.44 18.11 -4.82
C GLY A 243 -8.60 19.37 -5.07
N PRO A 244 -9.17 20.57 -4.79
CA PRO A 244 -8.39 21.80 -4.87
C PRO A 244 -7.19 21.71 -3.93
N ALA A 245 -6.03 22.20 -4.40
CA ALA A 245 -4.82 22.23 -3.58
C ALA A 245 -5.14 22.86 -2.21
N ARG A 246 -5.00 22.11 -1.14
CA ARG A 246 -5.18 22.64 0.22
C ARG A 246 -4.04 23.66 0.45
N ARG A 247 -4.43 24.96 0.51
CA ARG A 247 -3.54 26.09 0.80
C ARG A 247 -3.13 26.08 2.27
#